data_1c1ce9e075c96e9b15a498ec6ec14365
#
_entry.id   1c1ce9e075c96e9b15a498ec6ec14365
#
_cell.length_a   1.000
_cell.length_b   1.000
_cell.length_c   1.000
_cell.angle_alpha   90.00
_cell.angle_beta   90.00
_cell.angle_gamma   90.00
#
_symmetry.space_group_name_H-M   'P 1'
#
loop_
_entity.id
_entity.type
_entity.pdbx_description
1 polymer ?
#
loop_
_entity_poly.entity_id
_entity_poly.type
_entity_poly.pdbx_seq_one_letter_code
_entity_poly.pdbx_strand_id
1 'polypeptide(L)'
;MKGNPLYILLWLSLILCFACSPGKKEKKYVIGVSQCSMTDIWRQSMIRDMEVEALNHPEIELVVMDASQDNDTQISQIKGFIKKKVDLLIISSNETEPVTPVAVEAYRAGIPTIILDRKINSDEYTTYIGADNYEIGRSIGMYISSLIKGETTILEIWGRRGSSSATERHQGFVDAMSIDPNVKIRELDGYWYKENAYEEVLKLDSIEDVDIVFAHNDMMALGAREAIEERDSSLVGHVEFIGVDGLLGGGLGVEAVAQGKLDASFYYPTGGGVAIKVAWQILSGQAYTKKYALSTAMIDKTNAGTLYLQSDRLVEYQRQIEK
;
A
#
# COMPACT_ATOMS: atom_id res chain seq x y z
N MET A 1 -55.83 -13.32 54.35
CA MET A 1 -54.88 -12.26 54.04
C MET A 1 -55.04 -11.95 52.54
N LYS A 2 -55.64 -10.79 52.20
CA LYS A 2 -55.94 -10.39 50.83
C LYS A 2 -54.67 -9.63 50.30
N GLY A 3 -53.96 -10.21 49.42
CA GLY A 3 -52.79 -9.58 48.75
C GLY A 3 -53.24 -8.40 47.87
N ASN A 4 -52.63 -7.27 48.05
CA ASN A 4 -52.98 -6.00 47.42
C ASN A 4 -52.64 -6.05 45.93
N PRO A 5 -53.60 -5.90 45.00
CA PRO A 5 -53.36 -6.03 43.56
C PRO A 5 -52.32 -4.99 42.97
N LEU A 6 -52.04 -3.96 43.75
CA LEU A 6 -51.08 -2.91 43.36
C LEU A 6 -49.67 -3.40 43.27
N TYR A 7 -49.25 -4.43 44.02
CA TYR A 7 -47.89 -4.99 43.99
C TYR A 7 -47.68 -5.93 42.82
N ILE A 8 -48.70 -6.55 42.26
CA ILE A 8 -48.64 -7.43 41.10
C ILE A 8 -48.43 -6.60 39.82
N LEU A 9 -49.02 -5.41 39.73
CA LEU A 9 -48.79 -4.49 38.59
C LEU A 9 -47.38 -3.88 38.58
N LEU A 10 -46.77 -3.64 39.76
CA LEU A 10 -45.37 -3.12 39.81
C LEU A 10 -44.33 -4.16 39.41
N TRP A 11 -44.58 -5.46 39.62
CA TRP A 11 -43.67 -6.52 39.21
C TRP A 11 -43.77 -6.85 37.71
N LEU A 12 -44.95 -6.67 37.09
CA LEU A 12 -45.11 -6.83 35.64
C LEU A 12 -44.48 -5.68 34.83
N SER A 13 -44.42 -4.46 35.40
CA SER A 13 -43.77 -3.33 34.71
C SER A 13 -42.21 -3.38 34.73
N LEU A 14 -41.63 -4.12 35.70
CA LEU A 14 -40.16 -4.26 35.78
C LEU A 14 -39.58 -5.31 34.80
N ILE A 15 -40.42 -6.22 34.29
CA ILE A 15 -39.97 -7.27 33.32
C ILE A 15 -39.94 -6.76 31.89
N LEU A 16 -40.62 -5.66 31.59
CA LEU A 16 -40.68 -5.08 30.23
C LEU A 16 -39.49 -4.18 29.86
N CYS A 17 -38.59 -3.83 30.81
CA CYS A 17 -37.43 -2.98 30.54
C CYS A 17 -36.15 -3.71 30.19
N PHE A 18 -36.14 -5.06 30.12
CA PHE A 18 -34.94 -5.84 29.84
C PHE A 18 -34.85 -6.38 28.38
N ALA A 19 -35.73 -5.95 27.48
CA ALA A 19 -35.80 -6.49 26.11
C ALA A 19 -35.25 -5.58 25.04
N CYS A 20 -34.42 -4.58 25.40
CA CYS A 20 -33.63 -3.82 24.44
C CYS A 20 -32.14 -3.92 24.76
N SER A 21 -31.55 -5.12 24.69
CA SER A 21 -30.16 -5.24 24.28
C SER A 21 -30.10 -4.80 22.81
N PRO A 22 -29.26 -3.85 22.45
CA PRO A 22 -28.99 -3.64 21.04
C PRO A 22 -28.42 -4.96 20.52
N GLY A 23 -29.26 -5.74 19.81
CA GLY A 23 -28.81 -6.95 19.15
C GLY A 23 -27.57 -6.58 18.32
N LYS A 24 -26.49 -7.31 18.51
CA LYS A 24 -25.36 -7.24 17.60
C LYS A 24 -25.96 -7.30 16.19
N LYS A 25 -25.87 -6.21 15.42
CA LYS A 25 -26.32 -6.24 14.01
C LYS A 25 -25.55 -7.36 13.36
N GLU A 26 -26.24 -8.36 12.87
CA GLU A 26 -25.63 -9.47 12.17
C GLU A 26 -24.91 -8.89 10.95
N LYS A 27 -23.61 -9.19 10.78
CA LYS A 27 -22.85 -8.70 9.65
C LYS A 27 -23.51 -9.21 8.37
N LYS A 28 -23.78 -8.31 7.45
CA LYS A 28 -24.58 -8.59 6.28
C LYS A 28 -23.74 -8.92 5.05
N TYR A 29 -22.54 -8.30 4.94
CA TYR A 29 -21.68 -8.41 3.76
C TYR A 29 -20.31 -8.97 4.10
N VAL A 30 -19.88 -10.00 3.38
CA VAL A 30 -18.54 -10.57 3.47
C VAL A 30 -17.70 -10.04 2.32
N ILE A 31 -16.66 -9.27 2.64
CA ILE A 31 -15.66 -8.80 1.66
C ILE A 31 -14.43 -9.68 1.78
N GLY A 32 -14.14 -10.46 0.72
CA GLY A 32 -12.87 -11.17 0.59
C GLY A 32 -11.77 -10.21 0.15
N VAL A 33 -10.61 -10.29 0.81
CA VAL A 33 -9.41 -9.54 0.43
C VAL A 33 -8.29 -10.54 0.13
N SER A 34 -7.87 -10.62 -1.13
CA SER A 34 -6.69 -11.39 -1.52
C SER A 34 -5.50 -10.45 -1.67
N GLN A 35 -4.66 -10.43 -0.64
CA GLN A 35 -3.45 -9.60 -0.57
C GLN A 35 -2.26 -10.41 -1.06
N CYS A 36 -1.44 -9.83 -1.94
CA CYS A 36 -0.27 -10.51 -2.49
C CYS A 36 0.78 -10.86 -1.43
N SER A 37 0.90 -10.03 -0.40
CA SER A 37 1.80 -10.21 0.74
C SER A 37 1.36 -9.34 1.91
N MET A 38 1.70 -9.75 3.12
CA MET A 38 1.54 -8.96 4.35
C MET A 38 2.86 -8.79 5.11
N THR A 39 3.99 -9.07 4.48
CA THR A 39 5.30 -9.03 5.13
C THR A 39 5.91 -7.63 5.16
N ASP A 40 5.60 -6.76 4.19
CA ASP A 40 6.10 -5.40 4.16
C ASP A 40 5.16 -4.39 4.86
N ILE A 41 5.74 -3.33 5.40
CA ILE A 41 5.03 -2.33 6.21
C ILE A 41 3.97 -1.56 5.40
N TRP A 42 4.19 -1.35 4.09
CA TRP A 42 3.24 -0.65 3.25
C TRP A 42 1.96 -1.48 3.07
N ARG A 43 2.09 -2.82 2.86
CA ARG A 43 0.97 -3.76 2.78
C ARG A 43 0.21 -3.87 4.11
N GLN A 44 0.94 -3.91 5.21
CA GLN A 44 0.33 -3.88 6.55
C GLN A 44 -0.45 -2.59 6.78
N SER A 45 0.07 -1.45 6.32
CA SER A 45 -0.64 -0.16 6.39
C SER A 45 -1.90 -0.16 5.54
N MET A 46 -1.88 -0.76 4.33
CA MET A 46 -3.06 -0.92 3.49
C MET A 46 -4.18 -1.69 4.21
N ILE A 47 -3.86 -2.81 4.84
CA ILE A 47 -4.84 -3.61 5.58
C ILE A 47 -5.36 -2.84 6.80
N ARG A 48 -4.48 -2.16 7.55
CA ARG A 48 -4.89 -1.31 8.67
C ARG A 48 -5.86 -0.21 8.23
N ASP A 49 -5.59 0.45 7.09
CA ASP A 49 -6.48 1.47 6.54
C ASP A 49 -7.86 0.88 6.16
N MET A 50 -7.89 -0.36 5.65
CA MET A 50 -9.15 -1.07 5.40
C MET A 50 -9.91 -1.35 6.70
N GLU A 51 -9.21 -1.87 7.71
CA GLU A 51 -9.80 -2.21 9.02
C GLU A 51 -10.36 -0.96 9.71
N VAL A 52 -9.61 0.15 9.71
CA VAL A 52 -10.05 1.42 10.29
C VAL A 52 -11.30 1.95 9.57
N GLU A 53 -11.32 1.94 8.25
CA GLU A 53 -12.51 2.39 7.51
C GLU A 53 -13.70 1.45 7.70
N ALA A 54 -13.46 0.14 7.83
CA ALA A 54 -14.52 -0.84 8.07
C ALA A 54 -15.24 -0.61 9.42
N LEU A 55 -14.62 0.06 10.40
CA LEU A 55 -15.30 0.45 11.64
C LEU A 55 -16.51 1.37 11.40
N ASN A 56 -16.48 2.15 10.31
CA ASN A 56 -17.60 3.00 9.90
C ASN A 56 -18.77 2.22 9.26
N HIS A 57 -18.57 0.92 8.97
CA HIS A 57 -19.51 0.05 8.26
C HIS A 57 -19.68 -1.27 9.01
N PRO A 58 -20.38 -1.29 10.16
CA PRO A 58 -20.50 -2.49 11.00
C PRO A 58 -21.22 -3.67 10.33
N GLU A 59 -21.82 -3.46 9.16
CA GLU A 59 -22.41 -4.50 8.32
C GLU A 59 -21.35 -5.27 7.50
N ILE A 60 -20.10 -4.79 7.44
CA ILE A 60 -19.03 -5.43 6.69
C ILE A 60 -18.24 -6.38 7.58
N GLU A 61 -17.94 -7.55 7.06
CA GLU A 61 -16.95 -8.48 7.57
C GLU A 61 -15.79 -8.60 6.56
N LEU A 62 -14.57 -8.23 6.98
CA LEU A 62 -13.37 -8.42 6.15
C LEU A 62 -12.78 -9.81 6.40
N VAL A 63 -12.52 -10.54 5.31
CA VAL A 63 -11.80 -11.81 5.33
C VAL A 63 -10.53 -11.64 4.50
N VAL A 64 -9.43 -11.33 5.19
CA VAL A 64 -8.13 -11.08 4.56
C VAL A 64 -7.34 -12.38 4.45
N MET A 65 -6.77 -12.63 3.26
CA MET A 65 -5.86 -13.77 3.01
C MET A 65 -4.55 -13.25 2.43
N ASP A 66 -3.44 -13.70 3.02
CA ASP A 66 -2.07 -13.42 2.59
C ASP A 66 -1.60 -14.48 1.61
N ALA A 67 -1.24 -14.09 0.39
CA ALA A 67 -0.68 -14.99 -0.61
C ALA A 67 0.83 -15.22 -0.46
N SER A 68 1.49 -14.53 0.47
CA SER A 68 2.93 -14.68 0.78
C SER A 68 3.83 -14.60 -0.46
N GLN A 69 3.48 -13.73 -1.41
CA GLN A 69 4.12 -13.53 -2.72
C GLN A 69 4.10 -14.76 -3.65
N ASP A 70 3.21 -15.70 -3.42
CA ASP A 70 3.05 -16.89 -4.26
C ASP A 70 1.78 -16.79 -5.13
N ASN A 71 1.96 -16.90 -6.46
CA ASN A 71 0.87 -16.76 -7.41
C ASN A 71 -0.15 -17.89 -7.30
N ASP A 72 0.30 -19.13 -7.09
CA ASP A 72 -0.58 -20.31 -7.01
C ASP A 72 -1.43 -20.24 -5.74
N THR A 73 -0.84 -19.83 -4.63
CA THR A 73 -1.54 -19.55 -3.38
C THR A 73 -2.60 -18.45 -3.60
N GLN A 74 -2.25 -17.34 -4.25
CA GLN A 74 -3.21 -16.26 -4.52
C GLN A 74 -4.37 -16.73 -5.40
N ILE A 75 -4.08 -17.47 -6.48
CA ILE A 75 -5.08 -18.04 -7.35
C ILE A 75 -6.03 -18.98 -6.57
N SER A 76 -5.48 -19.83 -5.70
CA SER A 76 -6.26 -20.74 -4.85
C SER A 76 -7.18 -19.99 -3.89
N GLN A 77 -6.68 -18.91 -3.27
CA GLN A 77 -7.47 -18.05 -2.37
C GLN A 77 -8.64 -17.40 -3.09
N ILE A 78 -8.38 -16.80 -4.27
CA ILE A 78 -9.43 -16.15 -5.07
C ILE A 78 -10.49 -17.17 -5.48
N LYS A 79 -10.11 -18.37 -5.94
CA LYS A 79 -11.05 -19.49 -6.23
C LYS A 79 -11.85 -19.89 -4.99
N GLY A 80 -11.21 -19.87 -3.81
CA GLY A 80 -11.88 -20.10 -2.53
C GLY A 80 -12.97 -19.08 -2.24
N PHE A 81 -12.71 -17.79 -2.49
CA PHE A 81 -13.69 -16.72 -2.35
C PHE A 81 -14.83 -16.84 -3.37
N ILE A 82 -14.52 -17.19 -4.63
CA ILE A 82 -15.54 -17.46 -5.65
C ILE A 82 -16.48 -18.60 -5.20
N LYS A 83 -15.91 -19.72 -4.73
CA LYS A 83 -16.68 -20.85 -4.23
C LYS A 83 -17.58 -20.51 -3.03
N LYS A 84 -17.08 -19.66 -2.13
CA LYS A 84 -17.82 -19.17 -0.94
C LYS A 84 -18.88 -18.13 -1.30
N LYS A 85 -18.88 -17.60 -2.53
CA LYS A 85 -19.76 -16.53 -3.01
C LYS A 85 -19.74 -15.31 -2.08
N VAL A 86 -18.52 -14.79 -1.80
CA VAL A 86 -18.38 -13.55 -1.03
C VAL A 86 -19.13 -12.42 -1.73
N ASP A 87 -19.61 -11.43 -0.97
CA ASP A 87 -20.43 -10.35 -1.50
C ASP A 87 -19.63 -9.36 -2.36
N LEU A 88 -18.32 -9.25 -2.10
CA LEU A 88 -17.37 -8.46 -2.88
C LEU A 88 -15.96 -9.02 -2.69
N LEU A 89 -15.11 -8.89 -3.71
CA LEU A 89 -13.71 -9.28 -3.68
C LEU A 89 -12.80 -8.09 -3.97
N ILE A 90 -11.79 -7.90 -3.10
CA ILE A 90 -10.69 -6.95 -3.32
C ILE A 90 -9.44 -7.78 -3.62
N ILE A 91 -8.77 -7.47 -4.74
CA ILE A 91 -7.55 -8.17 -5.17
C ILE A 91 -6.42 -7.16 -5.32
N SER A 92 -5.33 -7.35 -4.57
CA SER A 92 -4.05 -6.71 -4.81
C SER A 92 -3.10 -7.77 -5.38
N SER A 93 -2.94 -7.80 -6.71
CA SER A 93 -2.28 -8.91 -7.42
C SER A 93 -0.78 -9.01 -7.08
N ASN A 94 -0.28 -10.23 -6.96
CA ASN A 94 1.16 -10.45 -6.80
C ASN A 94 1.91 -10.12 -8.11
N GLU A 95 1.52 -10.76 -9.18
CA GLU A 95 1.99 -10.47 -10.53
C GLU A 95 0.79 -10.35 -11.49
N THR A 96 0.95 -9.51 -12.51
CA THR A 96 -0.14 -9.16 -13.42
C THR A 96 -0.65 -10.38 -14.20
N GLU A 97 0.23 -11.07 -14.92
CA GLU A 97 -0.16 -12.14 -15.85
C GLU A 97 -0.77 -13.36 -15.15
N PRO A 98 -0.18 -13.95 -14.08
CA PRO A 98 -0.73 -15.15 -13.46
C PRO A 98 -2.08 -14.94 -12.78
N VAL A 99 -2.30 -13.75 -12.21
CA VAL A 99 -3.52 -13.45 -11.41
C VAL A 99 -4.68 -12.97 -12.27
N THR A 100 -4.41 -12.43 -13.47
CA THR A 100 -5.46 -11.91 -14.37
C THR A 100 -6.58 -12.92 -14.65
N PRO A 101 -6.33 -14.18 -15.03
CA PRO A 101 -7.40 -15.11 -15.39
C PRO A 101 -8.39 -15.36 -14.24
N VAL A 102 -7.89 -15.54 -13.00
CA VAL A 102 -8.75 -15.82 -11.85
C VAL A 102 -9.49 -14.58 -11.34
N ALA A 103 -8.92 -13.38 -11.50
CA ALA A 103 -9.61 -12.12 -11.21
C ALA A 103 -10.80 -11.92 -12.17
N VAL A 104 -10.59 -12.19 -13.46
CA VAL A 104 -11.66 -12.18 -14.48
C VAL A 104 -12.72 -13.26 -14.20
N GLU A 105 -12.31 -14.45 -13.75
CA GLU A 105 -13.24 -15.51 -13.32
C GLU A 105 -14.17 -15.03 -12.19
N ALA A 106 -13.63 -14.34 -11.18
CA ALA A 106 -14.41 -13.78 -10.09
C ALA A 106 -15.44 -12.76 -10.58
N TYR A 107 -15.02 -11.84 -11.43
CA TYR A 107 -15.91 -10.83 -12.03
C TYR A 107 -17.02 -11.47 -12.87
N ARG A 108 -16.68 -12.44 -13.74
CA ARG A 108 -17.65 -13.18 -14.57
C ARG A 108 -18.59 -14.07 -13.77
N ALA A 109 -18.19 -14.51 -12.58
CA ALA A 109 -19.04 -15.20 -11.63
C ALA A 109 -20.08 -14.27 -10.96
N GLY A 110 -20.08 -12.98 -11.28
CA GLY A 110 -21.00 -11.97 -10.75
C GLY A 110 -20.60 -11.41 -9.40
N ILE A 111 -19.37 -11.65 -8.93
CA ILE A 111 -18.85 -11.06 -7.70
C ILE A 111 -18.25 -9.69 -8.05
N PRO A 112 -18.76 -8.58 -7.48
CA PRO A 112 -18.11 -7.29 -7.63
C PRO A 112 -16.64 -7.38 -7.23
N THR A 113 -15.73 -7.02 -8.15
CA THR A 113 -14.29 -7.18 -7.98
C THR A 113 -13.59 -5.83 -8.05
N ILE A 114 -12.93 -5.44 -6.96
CA ILE A 114 -12.07 -4.26 -6.88
C ILE A 114 -10.63 -4.71 -7.10
N ILE A 115 -9.96 -4.14 -8.09
CA ILE A 115 -8.52 -4.27 -8.27
C ILE A 115 -7.85 -3.11 -7.55
N LEU A 116 -6.99 -3.42 -6.57
CA LEU A 116 -6.36 -2.43 -5.70
C LEU A 116 -4.85 -2.43 -5.90
N ASP A 117 -4.27 -1.23 -6.05
CA ASP A 117 -2.84 -0.98 -6.22
C ASP A 117 -2.29 -1.57 -7.53
N ARG A 118 -1.93 -2.84 -7.56
CA ARG A 118 -1.38 -3.51 -8.75
C ARG A 118 -2.48 -3.90 -9.71
N LYS A 119 -2.26 -3.57 -10.98
CA LYS A 119 -3.19 -3.84 -12.07
C LYS A 119 -3.19 -5.32 -12.48
N ILE A 120 -4.26 -5.71 -13.14
CA ILE A 120 -4.35 -6.94 -13.94
C ILE A 120 -4.36 -6.57 -15.42
N ASN A 121 -4.10 -7.54 -16.31
CA ASN A 121 -4.12 -7.35 -17.76
C ASN A 121 -5.52 -7.61 -18.34
N SER A 122 -6.51 -6.88 -17.82
CA SER A 122 -7.91 -6.94 -18.26
C SER A 122 -8.68 -5.74 -17.74
N ASP A 123 -9.76 -5.37 -18.41
CA ASP A 123 -10.76 -4.39 -17.96
C ASP A 123 -12.01 -5.05 -17.34
N GLU A 124 -12.01 -6.38 -17.24
CA GLU A 124 -13.09 -7.16 -16.64
C GLU A 124 -12.96 -7.19 -15.11
N TYR A 125 -13.32 -6.09 -14.48
CA TYR A 125 -13.43 -5.88 -13.03
C TYR A 125 -14.48 -4.79 -12.78
N THR A 126 -14.93 -4.65 -11.55
CA THR A 126 -15.92 -3.61 -11.18
C THR A 126 -15.26 -2.24 -11.14
N THR A 127 -14.16 -2.07 -10.43
CA THR A 127 -13.40 -0.82 -10.35
C THR A 127 -11.93 -1.09 -10.05
N TYR A 128 -11.08 -0.13 -10.44
CA TYR A 128 -9.67 -0.06 -10.09
C TYR A 128 -9.41 1.12 -9.15
N ILE A 129 -8.59 0.89 -8.12
CA ILE A 129 -8.15 1.92 -7.16
C ILE A 129 -6.62 1.85 -7.06
N GLY A 130 -5.93 2.94 -7.36
CA GLY A 130 -4.48 3.00 -7.28
C GLY A 130 -3.91 4.32 -7.78
N ALA A 131 -2.64 4.56 -7.51
CA ALA A 131 -1.90 5.68 -8.07
C ALA A 131 -1.35 5.36 -9.47
N ASP A 132 -0.85 6.36 -10.16
CA ASP A 132 -0.24 6.21 -11.48
C ASP A 132 1.27 5.97 -11.32
N ASN A 133 1.68 4.70 -11.40
CA ASN A 133 3.07 4.31 -11.21
C ASN A 133 3.98 4.79 -12.35
N TYR A 134 3.46 4.93 -13.58
CA TYR A 134 4.21 5.50 -14.67
C TYR A 134 4.54 6.98 -14.40
N GLU A 135 3.55 7.77 -13.97
CA GLU A 135 3.75 9.18 -13.63
C GLU A 135 4.66 9.37 -12.40
N ILE A 136 4.64 8.44 -11.44
CA ILE A 136 5.60 8.42 -10.32
C ILE A 136 7.01 8.21 -10.86
N GLY A 137 7.25 7.17 -11.66
CA GLY A 137 8.54 6.91 -12.27
C GLY A 137 9.04 8.09 -13.11
N ARG A 138 8.15 8.67 -13.93
CA ARG A 138 8.46 9.86 -14.74
C ARG A 138 8.84 11.07 -13.87
N SER A 139 8.12 11.30 -12.78
CA SER A 139 8.41 12.39 -11.84
C SER A 139 9.76 12.20 -11.15
N ILE A 140 10.10 10.95 -10.79
CA ILE A 140 11.41 10.59 -10.22
C ILE A 140 12.51 10.86 -11.25
N GLY A 141 12.35 10.41 -12.49
CA GLY A 141 13.31 10.66 -13.55
C GLY A 141 13.53 12.16 -13.80
N MET A 142 12.46 12.97 -13.81
CA MET A 142 12.57 14.42 -13.92
C MET A 142 13.29 15.05 -12.71
N TYR A 143 13.04 14.57 -11.50
CA TYR A 143 13.75 15.02 -10.31
C TYR A 143 15.24 14.66 -10.40
N ILE A 144 15.57 13.42 -10.73
CA ILE A 144 16.95 12.96 -10.93
C ILE A 144 17.66 13.76 -12.02
N SER A 145 17.00 14.04 -13.16
CA SER A 145 17.55 14.88 -14.22
C SER A 145 17.97 16.27 -13.74
N SER A 146 17.29 16.81 -12.73
CA SER A 146 17.65 18.11 -12.13
C SER A 146 18.91 18.06 -11.26
N LEU A 147 19.32 16.86 -10.82
CA LEU A 147 20.50 16.63 -9.98
C LEU A 147 21.77 16.37 -10.83
N ILE A 148 21.61 15.92 -12.09
CA ILE A 148 22.71 15.52 -12.97
C ILE A 148 23.59 16.73 -13.35
N LYS A 149 24.90 16.58 -13.18
CA LYS A 149 25.89 17.62 -13.52
C LYS A 149 26.98 17.16 -14.52
N GLY A 150 26.91 15.94 -15.01
CA GLY A 150 27.90 15.32 -15.88
C GLY A 150 27.64 13.83 -16.06
N GLU A 151 28.69 13.05 -16.28
CA GLU A 151 28.54 11.58 -16.26
C GLU A 151 27.97 11.15 -14.89
N THR A 152 26.90 10.38 -14.90
CA THR A 152 26.15 10.00 -13.68
C THR A 152 25.76 8.52 -13.76
N THR A 153 26.11 7.76 -12.74
CA THR A 153 25.69 6.37 -12.57
C THR A 153 24.54 6.30 -11.60
N ILE A 154 23.41 5.78 -12.07
CA ILE A 154 22.21 5.55 -11.27
C ILE A 154 22.09 4.05 -10.99
N LEU A 155 21.94 3.69 -9.72
CA LEU A 155 21.61 2.35 -9.29
C LEU A 155 20.09 2.25 -9.09
N GLU A 156 19.39 1.63 -10.04
CA GLU A 156 17.97 1.36 -9.94
C GLU A 156 17.72 0.04 -9.22
N ILE A 157 16.98 0.07 -8.09
CA ILE A 157 16.63 -1.13 -7.31
C ILE A 157 15.16 -1.43 -7.50
N TRP A 158 14.90 -2.49 -8.25
CA TRP A 158 13.57 -2.91 -8.62
C TRP A 158 12.79 -3.53 -7.47
N GLY A 159 11.49 -3.26 -7.46
CA GLY A 159 10.55 -4.12 -6.78
C GLY A 159 10.42 -5.48 -7.48
N ARG A 160 9.35 -6.23 -7.22
CA ARG A 160 9.09 -7.50 -7.92
C ARG A 160 8.83 -7.26 -9.41
N ARG A 161 9.70 -7.74 -10.26
CA ARG A 161 9.45 -7.76 -11.72
C ARG A 161 8.17 -8.59 -11.99
N GLY A 162 7.41 -8.21 -13.00
CA GLY A 162 6.09 -8.82 -13.28
C GLY A 162 4.91 -8.20 -12.50
N SER A 163 5.17 -7.38 -11.47
CA SER A 163 4.15 -6.51 -10.90
C SER A 163 3.99 -5.23 -11.71
N SER A 164 2.74 -4.79 -11.94
CA SER A 164 2.49 -3.55 -12.72
C SER A 164 3.15 -2.33 -12.11
N SER A 165 3.21 -2.24 -10.77
CA SER A 165 3.83 -1.11 -10.08
C SER A 165 5.32 -0.98 -10.34
N ALA A 166 6.07 -2.10 -10.36
CA ALA A 166 7.50 -2.07 -10.67
C ALA A 166 7.74 -1.76 -12.16
N THR A 167 7.01 -2.43 -13.05
CA THR A 167 7.17 -2.25 -14.50
C THR A 167 6.83 -0.81 -14.93
N GLU A 168 5.74 -0.25 -14.42
CA GLU A 168 5.31 1.11 -14.77
C GLU A 168 6.25 2.18 -14.18
N ARG A 169 6.76 2.01 -12.94
CA ARG A 169 7.77 2.93 -12.37
C ARG A 169 9.04 2.96 -13.19
N HIS A 170 9.56 1.78 -13.53
CA HIS A 170 10.72 1.68 -14.40
C HIS A 170 10.48 2.37 -15.73
N GLN A 171 9.37 2.05 -16.42
CA GLN A 171 9.10 2.63 -17.74
C GLN A 171 9.03 4.15 -17.67
N GLY A 172 8.30 4.72 -16.70
CA GLY A 172 8.22 6.16 -16.52
C GLY A 172 9.59 6.80 -16.23
N PHE A 173 10.39 6.14 -15.39
CA PHE A 173 11.74 6.57 -15.06
C PHE A 173 12.65 6.57 -16.30
N VAL A 174 12.71 5.45 -17.03
CA VAL A 174 13.56 5.33 -18.23
C VAL A 174 13.12 6.31 -19.31
N ASP A 175 11.81 6.49 -19.53
CA ASP A 175 11.33 7.45 -20.53
C ASP A 175 11.75 8.90 -20.19
N ALA A 176 11.77 9.24 -18.90
CA ALA A 176 12.26 10.56 -18.48
C ALA A 176 13.79 10.70 -18.59
N MET A 177 14.53 9.60 -18.39
CA MET A 177 16.01 9.58 -18.43
C MET A 177 16.59 9.39 -19.83
N SER A 178 15.80 8.89 -20.81
CA SER A 178 16.26 8.50 -22.16
C SER A 178 16.88 9.62 -22.99
N ILE A 179 16.82 10.86 -22.53
CA ILE A 179 17.27 12.07 -23.23
C ILE A 179 18.74 12.40 -22.89
N ASP A 180 19.29 11.90 -21.77
CA ASP A 180 20.64 12.26 -21.32
C ASP A 180 21.66 11.16 -21.63
N PRO A 181 22.59 11.36 -22.61
CA PRO A 181 23.58 10.38 -22.96
C PRO A 181 24.67 10.15 -21.89
N ASN A 182 24.72 11.01 -20.86
CA ASN A 182 25.69 10.91 -19.78
C ASN A 182 25.24 10.01 -18.64
N VAL A 183 24.03 9.45 -18.74
CA VAL A 183 23.46 8.61 -17.69
C VAL A 183 23.72 7.14 -17.96
N LYS A 184 24.28 6.45 -16.97
CA LYS A 184 24.41 5.01 -16.93
C LYS A 184 23.49 4.45 -15.86
N ILE A 185 22.58 3.55 -16.22
CA ILE A 185 21.68 2.86 -15.27
C ILE A 185 22.22 1.45 -15.04
N ARG A 186 22.38 1.09 -13.77
CA ARG A 186 22.65 -0.27 -13.29
C ARG A 186 21.43 -0.75 -12.52
N GLU A 187 20.99 -1.97 -12.75
CA GLU A 187 19.76 -2.50 -12.17
C GLU A 187 20.04 -3.63 -11.18
N LEU A 188 19.34 -3.64 -10.05
CA LEU A 188 19.32 -4.73 -9.06
C LEU A 188 17.88 -5.13 -8.74
N ASP A 189 17.69 -6.36 -8.29
CA ASP A 189 16.38 -6.88 -7.89
C ASP A 189 16.25 -6.89 -6.35
N GLY A 190 15.49 -5.95 -5.78
CA GLY A 190 15.26 -5.84 -4.34
C GLY A 190 13.96 -6.49 -3.87
N TYR A 191 13.05 -6.89 -4.79
CA TYR A 191 11.80 -7.60 -4.51
C TYR A 191 10.90 -6.95 -3.45
N TRP A 192 11.02 -5.64 -3.23
CA TRP A 192 10.36 -4.81 -2.21
C TRP A 192 10.95 -4.92 -0.80
N TYR A 193 12.01 -5.71 -0.59
CA TYR A 193 12.60 -5.93 0.73
C TYR A 193 13.90 -5.16 0.93
N LYS A 194 14.01 -4.59 2.13
CA LYS A 194 15.21 -3.88 2.58
C LYS A 194 16.44 -4.77 2.55
N GLU A 195 16.28 -5.97 3.10
CA GLU A 195 17.34 -6.96 3.23
C GLU A 195 17.90 -7.40 1.88
N ASN A 196 17.00 -7.60 0.89
CA ASN A 196 17.44 -7.98 -0.46
C ASN A 196 18.23 -6.84 -1.12
N ALA A 197 17.75 -5.60 -1.02
CA ALA A 197 18.47 -4.44 -1.56
C ALA A 197 19.84 -4.29 -0.92
N TYR A 198 19.93 -4.45 0.41
CA TYR A 198 21.17 -4.43 1.16
C TYR A 198 22.13 -5.52 0.68
N GLU A 199 21.69 -6.79 0.58
CA GLU A 199 22.50 -7.91 0.15
C GLU A 199 22.99 -7.76 -1.31
N GLU A 200 22.13 -7.30 -2.22
CA GLU A 200 22.49 -7.12 -3.62
C GLU A 200 23.51 -5.99 -3.80
N VAL A 201 23.40 -4.90 -3.04
CA VAL A 201 24.41 -3.82 -3.06
C VAL A 201 25.74 -4.27 -2.49
N LEU A 202 25.74 -5.12 -1.43
CA LEU A 202 27.00 -5.70 -0.90
C LEU A 202 27.74 -6.58 -1.91
N LYS A 203 27.04 -7.21 -2.86
CA LYS A 203 27.61 -8.10 -3.90
C LYS A 203 28.19 -7.35 -5.09
N LEU A 204 27.95 -6.04 -5.21
CA LEU A 204 28.48 -5.25 -6.34
C LEU A 204 30.01 -5.22 -6.30
N ASP A 205 30.65 -5.40 -7.46
CA ASP A 205 32.11 -5.32 -7.59
C ASP A 205 32.64 -3.93 -7.23
N SER A 206 31.91 -2.88 -7.63
CA SER A 206 32.24 -1.47 -7.38
C SER A 206 30.97 -0.69 -6.99
N ILE A 207 31.11 0.22 -6.02
CA ILE A 207 30.09 1.19 -5.60
C ILE A 207 30.61 2.63 -5.68
N GLU A 208 31.89 2.81 -5.95
CA GLU A 208 32.58 4.11 -5.93
C GLU A 208 32.12 5.02 -7.06
N ASP A 209 31.53 4.46 -8.11
CA ASP A 209 30.98 5.15 -9.28
C ASP A 209 29.46 5.40 -9.18
N VAL A 210 28.81 5.04 -8.06
CA VAL A 210 27.37 5.26 -7.88
C VAL A 210 27.12 6.67 -7.35
N ASP A 211 26.39 7.47 -8.11
CA ASP A 211 26.03 8.84 -7.76
C ASP A 211 24.62 8.93 -7.15
N ILE A 212 23.70 8.09 -7.64
CA ILE A 212 22.29 8.11 -7.25
C ILE A 212 21.79 6.68 -7.07
N VAL A 213 21.08 6.44 -5.97
CA VAL A 213 20.27 5.23 -5.77
C VAL A 213 18.81 5.61 -5.94
N PHE A 214 18.15 5.05 -6.94
CA PHE A 214 16.70 5.06 -7.07
C PHE A 214 16.15 3.68 -6.75
N ALA A 215 15.45 3.53 -5.64
CA ALA A 215 14.77 2.29 -5.29
C ALA A 215 13.25 2.43 -5.45
N HIS A 216 12.61 1.34 -5.87
CA HIS A 216 11.17 1.32 -6.09
C HIS A 216 10.35 1.43 -4.80
N ASN A 217 10.98 1.39 -3.60
CA ASN A 217 10.38 1.82 -2.35
C ASN A 217 11.43 2.36 -1.36
N ASP A 218 10.98 3.01 -0.30
CA ASP A 218 11.83 3.65 0.72
C ASP A 218 12.67 2.63 1.48
N MET A 219 12.11 1.45 1.77
CA MET A 219 12.82 0.41 2.53
C MET A 219 14.02 -0.14 1.76
N MET A 220 13.88 -0.35 0.44
CA MET A 220 15.01 -0.76 -0.39
C MET A 220 16.06 0.35 -0.52
N ALA A 221 15.65 1.62 -0.63
CA ALA A 221 16.57 2.75 -0.63
C ALA A 221 17.40 2.83 0.66
N LEU A 222 16.75 2.62 1.82
CA LEU A 222 17.41 2.54 3.12
C LEU A 222 18.34 1.34 3.23
N GLY A 223 17.96 0.18 2.68
CA GLY A 223 18.82 -1.01 2.64
C GLY A 223 20.08 -0.79 1.81
N ALA A 224 19.93 -0.16 0.64
CA ALA A 224 21.06 0.22 -0.20
C ALA A 224 22.00 1.21 0.49
N ARG A 225 21.43 2.22 1.16
CA ARG A 225 22.22 3.19 1.95
C ARG A 225 23.03 2.51 3.05
N GLU A 226 22.42 1.60 3.81
CA GLU A 226 23.11 0.85 4.86
C GLU A 226 24.26 -0.02 4.30
N ALA A 227 24.04 -0.66 3.14
CA ALA A 227 25.08 -1.45 2.48
C ALA A 227 26.25 -0.59 1.99
N ILE A 228 25.98 0.59 1.42
CA ILE A 228 27.01 1.55 1.01
C ILE A 228 27.77 2.07 2.23
N GLU A 229 27.07 2.42 3.32
CA GLU A 229 27.67 2.88 4.57
C GLU A 229 28.60 1.84 5.20
N GLU A 230 28.24 0.55 5.14
CA GLU A 230 29.06 -0.55 5.63
C GLU A 230 30.32 -0.76 4.77
N ARG A 231 30.19 -0.67 3.44
CA ARG A 231 31.33 -0.86 2.52
C ARG A 231 32.30 0.32 2.56
N ASP A 232 31.77 1.54 2.52
CA ASP A 232 32.55 2.79 2.62
C ASP A 232 31.64 3.94 3.08
N SER A 233 31.70 4.26 4.37
CA SER A 233 30.90 5.33 4.96
C SER A 233 31.16 6.72 4.40
N SER A 234 32.32 6.96 3.73
CA SER A 234 32.64 8.25 3.11
C SER A 234 31.79 8.52 1.88
N LEU A 235 31.27 7.48 1.22
CA LEU A 235 30.42 7.60 0.03
C LEU A 235 29.00 8.09 0.34
N VAL A 236 28.48 7.84 1.52
CA VAL A 236 27.09 8.18 1.88
C VAL A 236 26.76 9.67 1.70
N GLY A 237 27.74 10.54 1.92
CA GLY A 237 27.57 11.99 1.70
C GLY A 237 27.66 12.45 0.24
N HIS A 238 27.95 11.53 -0.69
CA HIS A 238 28.08 11.79 -2.13
C HIS A 238 27.00 11.13 -2.97
N VAL A 239 26.29 10.15 -2.42
CA VAL A 239 25.21 9.42 -3.08
C VAL A 239 23.86 9.99 -2.67
N GLU A 240 23.00 10.28 -3.66
CA GLU A 240 21.60 10.69 -3.43
C GLU A 240 20.72 9.44 -3.35
N PHE A 241 19.90 9.34 -2.30
CA PHE A 241 19.01 8.19 -2.06
C PHE A 241 17.54 8.57 -2.24
N ILE A 242 16.88 7.96 -3.21
CA ILE A 242 15.52 8.27 -3.62
C ILE A 242 14.65 7.02 -3.51
N GLY A 243 13.53 7.16 -2.79
CA GLY A 243 12.56 6.09 -2.59
C GLY A 243 11.14 6.44 -3.06
N VAL A 244 10.24 5.52 -2.79
CA VAL A 244 8.79 5.65 -2.99
C VAL A 244 8.12 5.04 -1.76
N ASP A 245 6.98 5.46 -1.41
CA ASP A 245 5.98 5.14 -0.41
C ASP A 245 5.65 6.36 0.43
N GLY A 246 6.65 7.05 0.98
CA GLY A 246 6.45 8.26 1.79
C GLY A 246 5.56 8.01 3.00
N LEU A 247 5.66 6.81 3.63
CA LEU A 247 4.88 6.47 4.80
C LEU A 247 5.30 7.34 6.00
N LEU A 248 4.34 7.59 6.89
CA LEU A 248 4.52 8.34 8.13
C LEU A 248 4.93 7.44 9.30
N GLY A 249 5.83 7.94 10.16
CA GLY A 249 6.20 7.34 11.45
C GLY A 249 7.22 6.20 11.39
N GLY A 250 7.82 5.88 12.54
CA GLY A 250 8.62 4.67 12.73
C GLY A 250 9.91 4.55 11.94
N GLY A 251 10.54 5.64 11.53
CA GLY A 251 11.75 5.61 10.67
C GLY A 251 11.44 5.36 9.19
N LEU A 252 10.17 5.52 8.79
CA LEU A 252 9.70 5.32 7.42
C LEU A 252 9.95 6.56 6.55
N GLY A 253 9.51 6.53 5.29
CA GLY A 253 9.87 7.47 4.24
C GLY A 253 9.92 8.94 4.62
N VAL A 254 8.83 9.51 5.18
CA VAL A 254 8.81 10.93 5.59
C VAL A 254 9.87 11.22 6.67
N GLU A 255 9.98 10.36 7.67
CA GLU A 255 10.96 10.53 8.74
C GLU A 255 12.39 10.33 8.23
N ALA A 256 12.59 9.35 7.34
CA ALA A 256 13.90 9.09 6.73
C ALA A 256 14.39 10.32 5.91
N VAL A 257 13.50 10.99 5.17
CA VAL A 257 13.80 12.23 4.47
C VAL A 257 14.07 13.37 5.47
N ALA A 258 13.24 13.52 6.50
CA ALA A 258 13.42 14.55 7.52
C ALA A 258 14.76 14.39 8.28
N GLN A 259 15.25 13.17 8.45
CA GLN A 259 16.53 12.84 9.09
C GLN A 259 17.74 12.86 8.12
N GLY A 260 17.53 13.10 6.84
CA GLY A 260 18.59 13.09 5.82
C GLY A 260 19.13 11.69 5.52
N LYS A 261 18.34 10.64 5.78
CA LYS A 261 18.65 9.25 5.38
C LYS A 261 18.23 8.96 3.94
N LEU A 262 17.18 9.64 3.47
CA LEU A 262 16.77 9.73 2.08
C LEU A 262 16.80 11.19 1.66
N ASP A 263 17.10 11.47 0.41
CA ASP A 263 17.08 12.81 -0.17
C ASP A 263 15.69 13.18 -0.66
N ALA A 264 14.96 12.18 -1.18
CA ALA A 264 13.56 12.31 -1.54
C ALA A 264 12.81 10.97 -1.42
N SER A 265 11.51 11.07 -1.21
CA SER A 265 10.55 9.97 -1.38
C SER A 265 9.33 10.47 -2.16
N PHE A 266 8.64 9.56 -2.85
CA PHE A 266 7.42 9.88 -3.58
C PHE A 266 6.25 9.18 -2.91
N TYR A 267 5.36 9.98 -2.31
CA TYR A 267 4.20 9.47 -1.58
C TYR A 267 3.35 8.55 -2.46
N TYR A 268 3.13 7.34 -1.98
CA TYR A 268 2.33 6.32 -2.61
C TYR A 268 1.22 5.86 -1.66
N PRO A 269 -0.02 6.39 -1.81
CA PRO A 269 -1.11 6.07 -0.89
C PRO A 269 -1.53 4.61 -1.00
N THR A 270 -1.85 3.98 0.13
CA THR A 270 -2.23 2.56 0.20
C THR A 270 -3.56 2.26 -0.49
N GLY A 271 -4.49 3.22 -0.48
CA GLY A 271 -5.82 3.07 -1.04
C GLY A 271 -6.75 2.15 -0.24
N GLY A 272 -6.29 1.55 0.87
CA GLY A 272 -7.07 0.59 1.66
C GLY A 272 -8.41 1.15 2.15
N GLY A 273 -8.39 2.32 2.78
CA GLY A 273 -9.63 2.99 3.23
C GLY A 273 -10.56 3.38 2.09
N VAL A 274 -9.99 3.84 0.95
CA VAL A 274 -10.78 4.15 -0.25
C VAL A 274 -11.44 2.89 -0.79
N ALA A 275 -10.76 1.74 -0.78
CA ALA A 275 -11.31 0.47 -1.25
C ALA A 275 -12.53 0.05 -0.44
N ILE A 276 -12.52 0.22 0.89
CA ILE A 276 -13.68 -0.10 1.73
C ILE A 276 -14.84 0.88 1.52
N LYS A 277 -14.57 2.19 1.38
CA LYS A 277 -15.60 3.17 1.02
C LYS A 277 -16.29 2.82 -0.29
N VAL A 278 -15.50 2.49 -1.32
CA VAL A 278 -16.01 2.12 -2.64
C VAL A 278 -16.74 0.76 -2.58
N ALA A 279 -16.22 -0.21 -1.82
CA ALA A 279 -16.91 -1.47 -1.59
C ALA A 279 -18.29 -1.25 -0.96
N TRP A 280 -18.40 -0.38 0.03
CA TRP A 280 -19.69 0.00 0.62
C TRP A 280 -20.63 0.67 -0.38
N GLN A 281 -20.12 1.59 -1.22
CA GLN A 281 -20.93 2.19 -2.28
C GLN A 281 -21.52 1.13 -3.21
N ILE A 282 -20.69 0.17 -3.66
CA ILE A 282 -21.12 -0.91 -4.54
C ILE A 282 -22.18 -1.77 -3.85
N LEU A 283 -21.94 -2.23 -2.62
CA LEU A 283 -22.81 -3.14 -1.87
C LEU A 283 -24.14 -2.49 -1.46
N SER A 284 -24.15 -1.18 -1.23
CA SER A 284 -25.34 -0.40 -0.90
C SER A 284 -26.08 0.18 -2.12
N GLY A 285 -25.62 -0.13 -3.35
CA GLY A 285 -26.23 0.34 -4.60
C GLY A 285 -26.04 1.83 -4.88
N GLN A 286 -25.02 2.45 -4.29
CA GLN A 286 -24.64 3.84 -4.56
C GLN A 286 -23.77 3.95 -5.82
N ALA A 287 -23.67 5.16 -6.37
CA ALA A 287 -22.84 5.40 -7.55
C ALA A 287 -21.34 5.28 -7.22
N TYR A 288 -20.60 4.67 -8.13
CA TYR A 288 -19.14 4.54 -8.08
C TYR A 288 -18.55 4.78 -9.50
N THR A 289 -17.22 4.94 -9.58
CA THR A 289 -16.52 5.12 -10.86
C THR A 289 -15.71 3.88 -11.22
N LYS A 290 -15.40 3.72 -12.51
CA LYS A 290 -14.57 2.60 -13.01
C LYS A 290 -13.12 2.70 -12.53
N LYS A 291 -12.63 3.91 -12.22
CA LYS A 291 -11.25 4.15 -11.79
C LYS A 291 -11.20 5.25 -10.74
N TYR A 292 -10.48 5.00 -9.67
CA TYR A 292 -10.11 5.98 -8.65
C TYR A 292 -8.58 6.17 -8.69
N ALA A 293 -8.15 7.32 -9.25
CA ALA A 293 -6.75 7.69 -9.27
C ALA A 293 -6.37 8.35 -7.93
N LEU A 294 -5.43 7.76 -7.21
CA LEU A 294 -4.95 8.28 -5.94
C LEU A 294 -3.84 9.31 -6.21
N SER A 295 -3.88 10.42 -5.48
CA SER A 295 -2.91 11.51 -5.62
C SER A 295 -1.57 11.14 -5.00
N THR A 296 -0.48 11.53 -5.65
CA THR A 296 0.90 11.36 -5.23
C THR A 296 1.56 12.72 -5.04
N ALA A 297 2.64 12.77 -4.28
CA ALA A 297 3.42 14.00 -4.05
C ALA A 297 4.87 13.67 -3.77
N MET A 298 5.79 14.54 -4.19
CA MET A 298 7.19 14.43 -3.78
C MET A 298 7.37 14.93 -2.35
N ILE A 299 8.19 14.21 -1.60
CA ILE A 299 8.62 14.51 -0.25
C ILE A 299 10.13 14.69 -0.30
N ASP A 300 10.60 15.88 0.07
CA ASP A 300 12.01 16.21 0.12
C ASP A 300 12.33 16.98 1.42
N LYS A 301 13.56 17.42 1.58
CA LYS A 301 14.01 18.17 2.77
C LYS A 301 13.24 19.48 3.02
N THR A 302 12.52 20.01 2.02
CA THR A 302 11.78 21.28 2.17
C THR A 302 10.43 21.09 2.85
N ASN A 303 9.82 19.90 2.73
CA ASN A 303 8.48 19.62 3.26
C ASN A 303 8.44 18.47 4.28
N ALA A 304 9.39 17.54 4.27
CA ALA A 304 9.41 16.37 5.15
C ALA A 304 9.32 16.71 6.63
N GLY A 305 10.05 17.73 7.11
CA GLY A 305 10.02 18.14 8.51
C GLY A 305 8.63 18.60 8.97
N THR A 306 7.90 19.32 8.13
CA THR A 306 6.52 19.76 8.43
C THR A 306 5.56 18.57 8.47
N LEU A 307 5.66 17.65 7.51
CA LEU A 307 4.84 16.44 7.43
C LEU A 307 5.10 15.53 8.65
N TYR A 308 6.36 15.36 9.04
CA TYR A 308 6.75 14.57 10.21
C TYR A 308 6.14 15.13 11.50
N LEU A 309 6.27 16.45 11.75
CA LEU A 309 5.71 17.10 12.93
C LEU A 309 4.17 17.02 12.97
N GLN A 310 3.50 17.03 11.82
CA GLN A 310 2.05 16.84 11.75
C GLN A 310 1.66 15.41 12.13
N SER A 311 2.43 14.41 11.69
CA SER A 311 2.17 13.00 12.02
C SER A 311 2.34 12.70 13.50
N ASP A 312 3.41 13.21 14.12
CA ASP A 312 3.65 13.02 15.56
C ASP A 312 2.54 13.60 16.42
N ARG A 313 2.03 14.78 16.06
CA ARG A 313 0.86 15.37 16.74
C ARG A 313 -0.40 14.53 16.62
N LEU A 314 -0.64 13.91 15.47
CA LEU A 314 -1.79 13.03 15.27
C LEU A 314 -1.67 11.75 16.10
N VAL A 315 -0.48 11.15 16.15
CA VAL A 315 -0.22 9.95 16.98
C VAL A 315 -0.35 10.27 18.47
N GLU A 316 0.16 11.41 18.92
CA GLU A 316 0.03 11.83 20.31
C GLU A 316 -1.42 12.13 20.69
N TYR A 317 -2.19 12.79 19.81
CA TYR A 317 -3.62 13.03 19.99
C TYR A 317 -4.42 11.73 20.08
N GLN A 318 -4.14 10.75 19.21
CA GLN A 318 -4.78 9.43 19.28
C GLN A 318 -4.49 8.72 20.60
N ARG A 319 -3.23 8.72 21.08
CA ARG A 319 -2.86 8.15 22.39
C ARG A 319 -3.55 8.82 23.58
N GLN A 320 -3.92 10.09 23.45
CA GLN A 320 -4.65 10.83 24.51
C GLN A 320 -6.15 10.48 24.57
N ILE A 321 -6.74 10.10 23.41
CA ILE A 321 -8.16 9.67 23.32
C ILE A 321 -8.33 8.23 23.81
N GLU A 322 -7.32 7.38 23.66
CA GLU A 322 -7.35 5.98 24.08
C GLU A 322 -7.12 5.75 25.59
N LYS A 323 -6.76 6.80 26.33
CA LYS A 323 -6.62 6.82 27.82
C LYS A 323 -7.87 7.34 28.51
#